data_876d803436cd8d99f2a794a64cd3b5f1
#
_entry.id   876d803436cd8d99f2a794a64cd3b5f1
#
_cell.length_a   1.000
_cell.length_b   1.000
_cell.length_c   1.000
_cell.angle_alpha   90.00
_cell.angle_beta   90.00
_cell.angle_gamma   90.00
#
_symmetry.space_group_name_H-M   'P 1'
#
loop_
_entity.id
_entity.type
_entity.pdbx_description
1 polymer ?
#
loop_
_entity_poly.entity_id
_entity_poly.type
_entity_poly.pdbx_seq_one_letter_code
_entity_poly.pdbx_strand_id
1 'polypeptide(L)'
;MIDYFRAILKILFSKKQSRTYYSQFGEDAVLRALMGKRHPKGSYLDIGCYHPKKHSNTYFLYKLGWSGMLVDVEKAKLIACKLIRPRDKTLLCAVSNDKGTVPFFAPKKYSVLTSLIKLNDEFKQIGTIEQKSISEIIDANLNGNCPTVLSIDIEGKDYDAIKSIDFKRHSPKFILIECWNDFDIDEILKGKIHRKLTENKYNLTSWTINTLIYRLK
;
A
#
# COMPACT_ATOMS: atom_id res chain seq x y z
N MET A 1 -42.30 -1.80 27.53
CA MET A 1 -41.68 -3.13 27.84
C MET A 1 -41.37 -3.91 26.57
N ILE A 2 -42.28 -4.05 25.63
CA ILE A 2 -42.08 -4.77 24.36
C ILE A 2 -40.93 -4.20 23.49
N ASP A 3 -40.81 -2.87 23.43
CA ASP A 3 -39.77 -2.21 22.62
C ASP A 3 -38.38 -2.37 23.21
N TYR A 4 -38.27 -2.42 24.54
CA TYR A 4 -37.05 -2.67 25.23
C TYR A 4 -36.55 -4.11 24.98
N PHE A 5 -37.43 -5.08 25.05
CA PHE A 5 -37.12 -6.47 24.74
C PHE A 5 -36.70 -6.69 23.26
N ARG A 6 -37.41 -6.05 22.32
CA ARG A 6 -37.03 -6.02 20.90
C ARG A 6 -35.66 -5.41 20.66
N ALA A 7 -35.31 -4.33 21.38
CA ALA A 7 -33.99 -3.71 21.30
C ALA A 7 -32.91 -4.66 21.79
N ILE A 8 -33.13 -5.36 22.92
CA ILE A 8 -32.20 -6.38 23.43
C ILE A 8 -31.99 -7.49 22.40
N LEU A 9 -33.05 -8.05 21.84
CA LEU A 9 -32.94 -9.10 20.81
C LEU A 9 -32.16 -8.61 19.59
N LYS A 10 -32.43 -7.37 19.13
CA LYS A 10 -31.69 -6.76 18.01
C LYS A 10 -30.20 -6.58 18.30
N ILE A 11 -29.84 -6.26 19.54
CA ILE A 11 -28.43 -6.14 19.97
C ILE A 11 -27.78 -7.51 20.04
N LEU A 12 -28.40 -8.49 20.70
CA LEU A 12 -27.85 -9.81 20.92
C LEU A 12 -27.73 -10.64 19.63
N PHE A 13 -28.71 -10.48 18.73
CA PHE A 13 -28.76 -11.25 17.47
C PHE A 13 -28.43 -10.40 16.23
N SER A 14 -27.70 -9.29 16.40
CA SER A 14 -27.24 -8.47 15.27
C SER A 14 -26.30 -9.31 14.37
N LYS A 15 -26.70 -9.46 13.10
CA LYS A 15 -25.97 -10.22 12.10
C LYS A 15 -24.72 -9.45 11.66
N LYS A 16 -23.59 -9.63 12.15
CA LYS A 16 -22.23 -9.12 11.80
C LYS A 16 -21.56 -8.39 12.95
N GLN A 17 -21.05 -9.16 13.84
CA GLN A 17 -20.21 -8.65 14.95
C GLN A 17 -18.72 -8.53 14.57
N SER A 18 -18.28 -9.17 13.47
CA SER A 18 -16.88 -9.18 13.03
C SER A 18 -16.72 -8.75 11.57
N ARG A 19 -15.57 -8.17 11.25
CA ARG A 19 -15.14 -7.86 9.89
C ARG A 19 -13.80 -8.50 9.62
N THR A 20 -13.64 -9.09 8.45
CA THR A 20 -12.36 -9.62 7.98
C THR A 20 -11.55 -8.49 7.38
N TYR A 21 -10.26 -8.39 7.73
CA TYR A 21 -9.26 -7.55 7.10
C TYR A 21 -8.12 -8.44 6.56
N TYR A 22 -7.38 -7.92 5.60
CA TYR A 22 -6.36 -8.65 4.84
C TYR A 22 -4.96 -8.07 5.03
N SER A 23 -4.87 -6.81 5.40
CA SER A 23 -3.64 -6.10 5.72
C SER A 23 -2.98 -6.66 6.99
N GLN A 24 -1.80 -6.18 7.32
CA GLN A 24 -1.01 -6.72 8.43
C GLN A 24 -1.60 -6.30 9.79
N PHE A 25 -1.94 -5.02 9.94
CA PHE A 25 -2.40 -4.42 11.20
C PHE A 25 -3.76 -3.72 11.09
N GLY A 26 -4.55 -4.02 10.04
CA GLY A 26 -5.89 -3.46 9.86
C GLY A 26 -5.93 -2.16 9.04
N GLU A 27 -4.88 -1.86 8.28
CA GLU A 27 -4.79 -0.69 7.37
C GLU A 27 -5.98 -0.63 6.42
N ASP A 28 -6.37 -1.76 5.87
CA ASP A 28 -7.51 -1.88 4.95
C ASP A 28 -8.85 -1.61 5.66
N ALA A 29 -8.98 -1.94 6.94
CA ALA A 29 -10.16 -1.60 7.73
C ALA A 29 -10.25 -0.08 8.01
N VAL A 30 -9.10 0.54 8.32
CA VAL A 30 -9.00 1.99 8.49
C VAL A 30 -9.28 2.72 7.18
N LEU A 31 -8.64 2.32 6.08
CA LEU A 31 -8.88 2.91 4.76
C LEU A 31 -10.35 2.81 4.36
N ARG A 32 -11.00 1.66 4.60
CA ARG A 32 -12.43 1.47 4.36
C ARG A 32 -13.28 2.46 5.16
N ALA A 33 -12.93 2.72 6.41
CA ALA A 33 -13.63 3.70 7.25
C ALA A 33 -13.46 5.13 6.71
N LEU A 34 -12.24 5.50 6.29
CA LEU A 34 -11.94 6.81 5.69
C LEU A 34 -12.62 7.03 4.33
N MET A 35 -12.82 5.98 3.55
CA MET A 35 -13.56 6.03 2.28
C MET A 35 -15.07 6.21 2.48
N GLY A 36 -15.60 5.93 3.67
CA GLY A 36 -17.03 6.05 4.00
C GLY A 36 -17.88 4.90 3.45
N LYS A 37 -19.22 5.03 3.57
CA LYS A 37 -20.16 3.96 3.20
C LYS A 37 -20.30 3.74 1.68
N ARG A 38 -20.12 4.79 0.90
CA ARG A 38 -20.13 4.70 -0.58
C ARG A 38 -18.71 4.52 -1.05
N HIS A 39 -18.38 3.33 -1.53
CA HIS A 39 -17.09 3.03 -2.16
C HIS A 39 -17.24 3.18 -3.68
N PRO A 40 -17.13 4.40 -4.25
CA PRO A 40 -17.16 4.55 -5.70
C PRO A 40 -16.05 3.70 -6.31
N LYS A 41 -16.28 3.15 -7.50
CA LYS A 41 -15.24 2.42 -8.20
C LYS A 41 -14.03 3.33 -8.40
N GLY A 42 -12.84 2.80 -8.16
CA GLY A 42 -11.58 3.50 -8.32
C GLY A 42 -10.48 2.52 -8.71
N SER A 43 -9.26 2.99 -8.71
CA SER A 43 -8.07 2.19 -8.98
C SER A 43 -7.05 2.34 -7.86
N TYR A 44 -6.10 1.41 -7.82
CA TYR A 44 -4.98 1.44 -6.89
C TYR A 44 -3.66 1.10 -7.59
N LEU A 45 -2.58 1.59 -7.02
CA LEU A 45 -1.22 1.17 -7.29
C LEU A 45 -0.63 0.62 -5.98
N ASP A 46 -0.19 -0.64 -6.00
CA ASP A 46 0.32 -1.37 -4.83
C ASP A 46 1.78 -1.73 -5.09
N ILE A 47 2.69 -1.06 -4.41
CA ILE A 47 4.14 -1.16 -4.57
C ILE A 47 4.70 -1.95 -3.40
N GLY A 48 5.37 -3.07 -3.69
CA GLY A 48 5.74 -4.07 -2.71
C GLY A 48 4.57 -5.02 -2.39
N CYS A 49 3.81 -5.45 -3.41
CA CYS A 49 2.55 -6.16 -3.24
C CYS A 49 2.66 -7.55 -2.60
N TYR A 50 3.86 -8.10 -2.47
CA TYR A 50 4.23 -9.36 -1.82
C TYR A 50 3.30 -10.56 -2.08
N HIS A 51 2.06 -10.51 -1.59
CA HIS A 51 1.12 -11.63 -1.61
C HIS A 51 -0.28 -11.18 -2.05
N PRO A 52 -1.02 -11.99 -2.85
CA PRO A 52 -2.31 -11.57 -3.41
C PRO A 52 -3.41 -11.23 -2.39
N LYS A 53 -3.33 -11.78 -1.17
CA LYS A 53 -4.37 -11.63 -0.13
C LYS A 53 -3.80 -11.26 1.23
N LYS A 54 -2.77 -12.00 1.70
CA LYS A 54 -2.18 -11.86 3.03
C LYS A 54 -1.32 -10.61 3.08
N HIS A 55 -1.43 -9.80 4.12
CA HIS A 55 -0.74 -8.53 4.33
C HIS A 55 -0.97 -7.52 3.20
N SER A 56 -2.12 -7.60 2.51
CA SER A 56 -2.42 -6.74 1.38
C SER A 56 -3.34 -5.59 1.78
N ASN A 57 -2.85 -4.37 1.65
CA ASN A 57 -3.61 -3.13 1.85
C ASN A 57 -4.68 -2.91 0.77
N THR A 58 -4.57 -3.59 -0.38
CA THR A 58 -5.41 -3.35 -1.56
C THR A 58 -6.37 -4.49 -1.90
N TYR A 59 -6.22 -5.69 -1.32
CA TYR A 59 -7.07 -6.83 -1.67
C TYR A 59 -8.55 -6.61 -1.36
N PHE A 60 -8.88 -5.87 -0.30
CA PHE A 60 -10.29 -5.54 -0.03
C PHE A 60 -10.91 -4.66 -1.13
N LEU A 61 -10.14 -3.76 -1.74
CA LEU A 61 -10.56 -2.94 -2.88
C LEU A 61 -10.84 -3.84 -4.10
N TYR A 62 -9.94 -4.81 -4.35
CA TYR A 62 -10.15 -5.82 -5.37
C TYR A 62 -11.46 -6.58 -5.15
N LYS A 63 -11.78 -6.97 -3.91
CA LYS A 63 -13.06 -7.62 -3.57
C LYS A 63 -14.28 -6.70 -3.75
N LEU A 64 -14.11 -5.39 -3.66
CA LEU A 64 -15.15 -4.40 -3.96
C LEU A 64 -15.31 -4.13 -5.47
N GLY A 65 -14.59 -4.87 -6.33
CA GLY A 65 -14.69 -4.76 -7.79
C GLY A 65 -13.75 -3.73 -8.41
N TRP A 66 -12.82 -3.16 -7.64
CA TRP A 66 -11.76 -2.30 -8.16
C TRP A 66 -10.74 -3.13 -8.94
N SER A 67 -9.92 -2.45 -9.72
CA SER A 67 -8.72 -3.02 -10.34
C SER A 67 -7.55 -2.05 -10.17
N GLY A 68 -6.35 -2.56 -10.26
CA GLY A 68 -5.16 -1.75 -10.09
C GLY A 68 -3.93 -2.36 -10.73
N MET A 69 -2.81 -1.86 -10.30
CA MET A 69 -1.50 -2.38 -10.66
C MET A 69 -0.75 -2.83 -9.41
N LEU A 70 -0.12 -3.97 -9.50
CA LEU A 70 0.70 -4.60 -8.47
C LEU A 70 2.14 -4.60 -8.94
N VAL A 71 3.03 -4.04 -8.13
CA VAL A 71 4.46 -3.90 -8.43
C VAL A 71 5.27 -4.66 -7.39
N ASP A 72 6.23 -5.46 -7.83
CA ASP A 72 7.17 -6.15 -6.96
C ASP A 72 8.47 -6.42 -7.74
N VAL A 73 9.56 -6.68 -7.03
CA VAL A 73 10.86 -7.05 -7.62
C VAL A 73 11.00 -8.56 -7.83
N GLU A 74 10.09 -9.38 -7.31
CA GLU A 74 10.12 -10.83 -7.46
C GLU A 74 8.99 -11.34 -8.36
N LYS A 75 9.36 -11.87 -9.53
CA LYS A 75 8.42 -12.37 -10.56
C LYS A 75 7.42 -13.41 -10.03
N ALA A 76 7.83 -14.30 -9.13
CA ALA A 76 6.94 -15.33 -8.61
C ALA A 76 5.80 -14.78 -7.75
N LYS A 77 6.05 -13.70 -6.98
CA LYS A 77 5.01 -12.99 -6.22
C LYS A 77 3.96 -12.41 -7.17
N LEU A 78 4.41 -11.79 -8.26
CA LEU A 78 3.51 -11.22 -9.28
C LEU A 78 2.70 -12.29 -10.03
N ILE A 79 3.29 -13.44 -10.33
CA ILE A 79 2.54 -14.58 -10.92
C ILE A 79 1.44 -15.05 -9.96
N ALA A 80 1.75 -15.24 -8.67
CA ALA A 80 0.76 -15.62 -7.67
C ALA A 80 -0.36 -14.56 -7.54
N CYS A 81 0.02 -13.28 -7.56
CA CYS A 81 -0.94 -12.18 -7.59
C CYS A 81 -1.83 -12.24 -8.84
N LYS A 82 -1.28 -12.45 -10.01
CA LYS A 82 -2.05 -12.52 -11.27
C LYS A 82 -3.04 -13.67 -11.31
N LEU A 83 -2.67 -14.82 -10.75
CA LEU A 83 -3.56 -16.00 -10.67
C LEU A 83 -4.79 -15.73 -9.77
N ILE A 84 -4.62 -15.03 -8.67
CA ILE A 84 -5.68 -14.77 -7.69
C ILE A 84 -6.45 -13.48 -7.99
N ARG A 85 -5.78 -12.50 -8.60
CA ARG A 85 -6.30 -11.16 -8.92
C ARG A 85 -6.20 -10.88 -10.44
N PRO A 86 -6.88 -11.68 -11.30
CA PRO A 86 -6.73 -11.60 -12.76
C PRO A 86 -7.13 -10.23 -13.37
N ARG A 87 -7.95 -9.43 -12.66
CA ARG A 87 -8.29 -8.07 -13.12
C ARG A 87 -7.13 -7.08 -12.94
N ASP A 88 -6.16 -7.37 -12.08
CA ASP A 88 -5.04 -6.48 -11.85
C ASP A 88 -3.95 -6.66 -12.90
N LYS A 89 -3.30 -5.55 -13.23
CA LYS A 89 -2.05 -5.55 -13.97
C LYS A 89 -0.90 -5.85 -13.00
N THR A 90 0.17 -6.41 -13.50
CA THR A 90 1.40 -6.67 -12.73
C THR A 90 2.60 -6.07 -13.44
N LEU A 91 3.54 -5.52 -12.69
CA LEU A 91 4.77 -4.92 -13.21
C LEU A 91 5.97 -5.38 -12.37
N LEU A 92 6.97 -5.93 -13.04
CA LEU A 92 8.22 -6.37 -12.44
C LEU A 92 9.25 -5.25 -12.54
N CYS A 93 9.42 -4.48 -11.48
CA CYS A 93 10.45 -3.43 -11.37
C CYS A 93 10.68 -3.04 -9.91
N ALA A 94 11.80 -2.39 -9.64
CA ALA A 94 12.01 -1.61 -8.42
C ALA A 94 11.40 -0.22 -8.58
N VAL A 95 11.02 0.40 -7.46
CA VAL A 95 10.49 1.77 -7.46
C VAL A 95 11.47 2.71 -6.78
N SER A 96 11.92 3.71 -7.53
CA SER A 96 12.89 4.69 -7.07
C SER A 96 12.82 5.95 -7.93
N ASN A 97 13.44 7.03 -7.46
CA ASN A 97 13.69 8.22 -8.28
C ASN A 97 14.92 8.05 -9.19
N ASP A 98 15.74 7.05 -8.93
CA ASP A 98 16.95 6.76 -9.71
C ASP A 98 16.59 5.93 -10.96
N LYS A 99 17.50 5.94 -11.95
CA LYS A 99 17.37 5.18 -13.20
C LYS A 99 18.38 4.03 -13.25
N GLY A 100 18.12 3.09 -14.16
CA GLY A 100 18.99 1.95 -14.40
C GLY A 100 18.60 0.73 -13.59
N THR A 101 19.55 -0.22 -13.44
CA THR A 101 19.34 -1.46 -12.70
C THR A 101 19.96 -1.39 -11.32
N VAL A 102 19.31 -2.01 -10.35
CA VAL A 102 19.76 -2.06 -8.96
C VAL A 102 19.71 -3.49 -8.44
N PRO A 103 20.66 -3.92 -7.59
CA PRO A 103 20.54 -5.19 -6.88
C PRO A 103 19.40 -5.14 -5.88
N PHE A 104 18.78 -6.30 -5.62
CA PHE A 104 17.83 -6.46 -4.53
C PHE A 104 18.21 -7.65 -3.65
N PHE A 105 17.85 -7.56 -2.38
CA PHE A 105 18.32 -8.43 -1.31
C PHE A 105 17.15 -9.00 -0.52
N ALA A 106 17.32 -10.21 -0.01
CA ALA A 106 16.41 -10.84 0.93
C ALA A 106 17.12 -11.89 1.77
N PRO A 107 16.63 -12.27 2.96
CA PRO A 107 17.19 -13.39 3.72
C PRO A 107 17.01 -14.73 2.98
N LYS A 108 15.96 -14.86 2.21
CA LYS A 108 15.68 -16.00 1.31
C LYS A 108 14.79 -15.56 0.16
N LYS A 109 14.75 -16.33 -0.93
CA LYS A 109 13.81 -16.09 -2.04
C LYS A 109 12.36 -16.11 -1.54
N TYR A 110 11.52 -15.24 -2.12
CA TYR A 110 10.09 -15.10 -1.78
C TYR A 110 9.82 -14.68 -0.34
N SER A 111 10.76 -13.96 0.25
CA SER A 111 10.60 -13.38 1.57
C SER A 111 9.61 -12.21 1.56
N VAL A 112 8.95 -11.96 2.69
CA VAL A 112 8.27 -10.68 2.96
C VAL A 112 9.30 -9.56 2.88
N LEU A 113 10.43 -9.74 3.57
CA LEU A 113 11.53 -8.79 3.68
C LEU A 113 12.42 -8.79 2.42
N THR A 114 11.90 -8.30 1.29
CA THR A 114 12.71 -8.09 0.08
C THR A 114 12.95 -6.60 -0.11
N SER A 115 14.21 -6.17 -0.10
CA SER A 115 14.60 -4.77 -0.10
C SER A 115 15.67 -4.45 -1.17
N LEU A 116 15.75 -3.19 -1.58
CA LEU A 116 16.83 -2.67 -2.43
C LEU A 116 18.12 -2.38 -1.63
N ILE A 117 18.06 -2.51 -0.31
CA ILE A 117 19.23 -2.36 0.57
C ILE A 117 19.47 -3.66 1.34
N LYS A 118 20.73 -3.93 1.64
CA LYS A 118 21.12 -5.04 2.51
C LYS A 118 20.88 -4.61 3.96
N LEU A 119 19.77 -5.06 4.56
CA LEU A 119 19.37 -4.63 5.91
C LEU A 119 20.26 -5.20 7.02
N ASN A 120 20.80 -6.43 6.84
CA ASN A 120 21.73 -7.08 7.75
C ASN A 120 22.51 -8.18 7.03
N ASP A 121 23.33 -8.95 7.74
CA ASP A 121 24.20 -10.00 7.15
C ASP A 121 23.46 -11.24 6.66
N GLU A 122 22.23 -11.46 7.09
CA GLU A 122 21.38 -12.54 6.57
C GLU A 122 20.89 -12.26 5.16
N PHE A 123 20.81 -10.96 4.75
CA PHE A 123 20.37 -10.56 3.44
C PHE A 123 21.43 -10.86 2.37
N LYS A 124 21.05 -11.67 1.40
CA LYS A 124 21.85 -12.01 0.22
C LYS A 124 21.27 -11.35 -1.01
N GLN A 125 22.12 -10.97 -1.94
CA GLN A 125 21.66 -10.51 -3.25
C GLN A 125 20.90 -11.65 -3.95
N ILE A 126 19.64 -11.39 -4.31
CA ILE A 126 18.76 -12.36 -4.98
C ILE A 126 18.74 -12.14 -6.50
N GLY A 127 18.97 -10.90 -6.94
CA GLY A 127 18.97 -10.54 -8.34
C GLY A 127 19.28 -9.08 -8.58
N THR A 128 19.06 -8.65 -9.82
CA THR A 128 19.08 -7.25 -10.25
C THR A 128 17.80 -6.92 -10.98
N ILE A 129 17.32 -5.67 -10.91
CA ILE A 129 16.04 -5.24 -11.43
C ILE A 129 16.12 -3.80 -11.95
N GLU A 130 15.35 -3.50 -13.01
CA GLU A 130 15.20 -2.14 -13.53
C GLU A 130 14.41 -1.27 -12.54
N GLN A 131 14.84 -0.02 -12.38
CA GLN A 131 14.16 0.99 -11.57
C GLN A 131 13.23 1.85 -12.42
N LYS A 132 12.07 2.20 -11.86
CA LYS A 132 11.11 3.14 -12.45
C LYS A 132 10.57 4.07 -11.37
N SER A 133 10.30 5.31 -11.74
CA SER A 133 9.57 6.23 -10.87
C SER A 133 8.08 5.88 -10.82
N ILE A 134 7.40 6.26 -9.74
CA ILE A 134 5.94 6.11 -9.64
C ILE A 134 5.25 6.86 -10.78
N SER A 135 5.73 8.05 -11.13
CA SER A 135 5.17 8.84 -12.23
C SER A 135 5.31 8.13 -13.59
N GLU A 136 6.48 7.54 -13.90
CA GLU A 136 6.66 6.72 -15.12
C GLU A 136 5.73 5.51 -15.14
N ILE A 137 5.54 4.83 -13.99
CA ILE A 137 4.62 3.70 -13.90
C ILE A 137 3.18 4.13 -14.19
N ILE A 138 2.73 5.24 -13.63
CA ILE A 138 1.37 5.77 -13.88
C ILE A 138 1.21 6.15 -15.34
N ASP A 139 2.15 6.87 -15.91
CA ASP A 139 2.09 7.31 -17.30
C ASP A 139 2.06 6.14 -18.29
N ALA A 140 2.99 5.22 -18.15
CA ALA A 140 3.15 4.12 -19.11
C ALA A 140 2.10 3.00 -18.96
N ASN A 141 1.63 2.74 -17.76
CA ASN A 141 0.82 1.53 -17.48
C ASN A 141 -0.62 1.83 -17.08
N LEU A 142 -0.91 3.04 -16.61
CA LEU A 142 -2.24 3.50 -16.23
C LEU A 142 -2.77 4.60 -17.17
N ASN A 143 -2.09 4.82 -18.32
CA ASN A 143 -2.42 5.85 -19.30
C ASN A 143 -2.50 7.27 -18.68
N GLY A 144 -1.61 7.56 -17.74
CA GLY A 144 -1.60 8.82 -16.99
C GLY A 144 -2.72 8.97 -15.96
N ASN A 145 -3.63 7.98 -15.82
CA ASN A 145 -4.72 8.04 -14.86
C ASN A 145 -4.18 7.80 -13.44
N CYS A 146 -4.19 8.83 -12.62
CA CYS A 146 -3.74 8.75 -11.24
C CYS A 146 -4.60 7.75 -10.44
N PRO A 147 -4.01 6.79 -9.72
CA PRO A 147 -4.75 5.86 -8.88
C PRO A 147 -5.43 6.60 -7.71
N THR A 148 -6.59 6.11 -7.29
CA THR A 148 -7.28 6.65 -6.11
C THR A 148 -6.52 6.32 -4.82
N VAL A 149 -5.93 5.13 -4.76
CA VAL A 149 -5.15 4.63 -3.62
C VAL A 149 -3.75 4.24 -4.09
N LEU A 150 -2.74 4.74 -3.41
CA LEU A 150 -1.35 4.34 -3.55
C LEU A 150 -0.92 3.66 -2.24
N SER A 151 -0.44 2.43 -2.31
CA SER A 151 0.18 1.70 -1.21
C SER A 151 1.67 1.52 -1.52
N ILE A 152 2.54 1.85 -0.57
CA ILE A 152 4.00 1.72 -0.67
C ILE A 152 4.49 0.97 0.56
N ASP A 153 5.14 -0.17 0.32
CA ASP A 153 5.74 -1.02 1.34
C ASP A 153 6.93 -1.76 0.69
N ILE A 154 8.11 -1.16 0.73
CA ILE A 154 9.32 -1.65 0.03
C ILE A 154 10.55 -1.71 0.93
N GLU A 155 10.30 -1.90 2.23
CA GLU A 155 11.31 -2.29 3.20
C GLU A 155 12.53 -1.33 3.20
N GLY A 156 12.25 -0.06 3.58
CA GLY A 156 13.28 0.96 3.85
C GLY A 156 13.62 1.88 2.68
N LYS A 157 12.98 1.73 1.51
CA LYS A 157 13.12 2.65 0.36
C LYS A 157 11.87 3.50 0.09
N ASP A 158 10.94 3.52 1.03
CA ASP A 158 9.62 4.16 0.91
C ASP A 158 9.72 5.67 0.67
N TYR A 159 10.69 6.34 1.31
CA TYR A 159 10.93 7.76 1.03
C TYR A 159 11.45 8.01 -0.40
N ASP A 160 12.30 7.12 -0.94
CA ASP A 160 12.79 7.25 -2.32
C ASP A 160 11.65 7.02 -3.31
N ALA A 161 10.74 6.08 -3.02
CA ALA A 161 9.54 5.88 -3.81
C ALA A 161 8.65 7.13 -3.80
N ILE A 162 8.35 7.71 -2.63
CA ILE A 162 7.48 8.90 -2.56
C ILE A 162 8.11 10.14 -3.24
N LYS A 163 9.43 10.25 -3.25
CA LYS A 163 10.14 11.30 -4.01
C LYS A 163 9.95 11.16 -5.53
N SER A 164 9.71 9.97 -6.02
CA SER A 164 9.57 9.68 -7.45
C SER A 164 8.21 10.06 -8.03
N ILE A 165 7.33 10.64 -7.22
CA ILE A 165 6.03 11.15 -7.67
C ILE A 165 6.14 12.64 -8.05
N ASP A 166 5.71 12.96 -9.24
CA ASP A 166 5.36 14.34 -9.61
C ASP A 166 3.93 14.64 -9.11
N PHE A 167 3.83 15.22 -7.93
CA PHE A 167 2.55 15.54 -7.29
C PHE A 167 1.73 16.62 -8.02
N LYS A 168 2.32 17.36 -8.95
CA LYS A 168 1.57 18.29 -9.82
C LYS A 168 0.74 17.55 -10.85
N ARG A 169 1.19 16.37 -11.27
CA ARG A 169 0.53 15.52 -12.28
C ARG A 169 -0.28 14.39 -11.65
N HIS A 170 0.24 13.80 -10.58
CA HIS A 170 -0.32 12.61 -9.95
C HIS A 170 -0.53 12.82 -8.46
N SER A 171 -1.78 12.93 -8.04
CA SER A 171 -2.17 13.17 -6.65
C SER A 171 -3.19 12.11 -6.19
N PRO A 172 -2.74 10.90 -5.79
CA PRO A 172 -3.63 9.88 -5.25
C PRO A 172 -4.47 10.41 -4.09
N LYS A 173 -5.74 10.03 -4.03
CA LYS A 173 -6.62 10.50 -2.93
C LYS A 173 -6.16 10.00 -1.56
N PHE A 174 -5.65 8.77 -1.52
CA PHE A 174 -5.09 8.15 -0.31
C PHE A 174 -3.70 7.60 -0.61
N ILE A 175 -2.79 7.78 0.32
CA ILE A 175 -1.44 7.20 0.30
C ILE A 175 -1.28 6.42 1.60
N LEU A 176 -1.03 5.12 1.50
CA LEU A 176 -0.58 4.26 2.58
C LEU A 176 0.92 4.06 2.37
N ILE A 177 1.72 4.34 3.37
CA ILE A 177 3.17 4.25 3.24
C ILE A 177 3.79 3.67 4.50
N GLU A 178 4.63 2.66 4.34
CA GLU A 178 5.39 2.09 5.45
C GLU A 178 6.41 3.11 5.99
N CYS A 179 6.53 3.15 7.30
CA CYS A 179 7.45 4.01 8.00
C CYS A 179 7.98 3.29 9.24
N TRP A 180 9.18 2.75 9.15
CA TRP A 180 9.88 2.17 10.28
C TRP A 180 10.43 3.29 11.18
N ASN A 181 9.94 3.34 12.40
CA ASN A 181 10.46 4.18 13.48
C ASN A 181 10.08 3.52 14.82
N ASP A 182 10.59 4.06 15.90
CA ASP A 182 10.41 3.52 17.25
C ASP A 182 9.02 3.82 17.85
N PHE A 183 7.97 3.86 17.00
CA PHE A 183 6.57 4.15 17.38
C PHE A 183 6.37 5.51 18.05
N ASP A 184 7.25 6.48 17.75
CA ASP A 184 7.17 7.83 18.26
C ASP A 184 6.47 8.75 17.23
N ILE A 185 5.33 9.32 17.65
CA ILE A 185 4.55 10.23 16.80
C ILE A 185 5.34 11.52 16.47
N ASP A 186 6.15 12.00 17.38
CA ASP A 186 6.93 13.23 17.16
C ASP A 186 8.02 13.00 16.11
N GLU A 187 8.64 11.83 16.10
CA GLU A 187 9.59 11.44 15.06
C GLU A 187 8.92 11.27 13.68
N ILE A 188 7.71 10.69 13.66
CA ILE A 188 6.91 10.61 12.43
C ILE A 188 6.64 12.01 11.87
N LEU A 189 6.15 12.93 12.71
CA LEU A 189 5.79 14.29 12.29
C LEU A 189 7.00 15.14 11.87
N LYS A 190 8.18 14.85 12.38
CA LYS A 190 9.46 15.46 11.93
C LYS A 190 10.07 14.72 10.73
N GLY A 191 9.57 13.55 10.38
CA GLY A 191 10.11 12.65 9.37
C GLY A 191 10.03 13.21 7.94
N LYS A 192 10.92 12.72 7.08
CA LYS A 192 11.01 13.14 5.65
C LYS A 192 9.74 12.82 4.88
N ILE A 193 9.10 11.67 5.14
CA ILE A 193 7.85 11.24 4.51
C ILE A 193 6.74 12.23 4.86
N HIS A 194 6.57 12.55 6.15
CA HIS A 194 5.53 13.47 6.61
C HIS A 194 5.69 14.86 5.98
N ARG A 195 6.91 15.42 6.02
CA ARG A 195 7.20 16.71 5.41
C ARG A 195 6.88 16.72 3.91
N LYS A 196 7.37 15.72 3.17
CA LYS A 196 7.12 15.61 1.72
C LYS A 196 5.64 15.57 1.38
N LEU A 197 4.85 14.80 2.14
CA LEU A 197 3.42 14.65 1.89
C LEU A 197 2.62 15.90 2.31
N THR A 198 2.95 16.52 3.43
CA THR A 198 2.27 17.75 3.87
C THR A 198 2.54 18.94 2.96
N GLU A 199 3.76 19.09 2.43
CA GLU A 199 4.11 20.06 1.39
C GLU A 199 3.26 19.87 0.11
N ASN A 200 2.85 18.64 -0.17
CA ASN A 200 1.99 18.30 -1.31
C ASN A 200 0.51 18.17 -0.95
N LYS A 201 0.06 18.87 0.10
CA LYS A 201 -1.35 19.00 0.51
C LYS A 201 -1.99 17.73 1.06
N TYR A 202 -1.21 16.79 1.60
CA TYR A 202 -1.74 15.62 2.30
C TYR A 202 -1.81 15.86 3.80
N ASN A 203 -2.86 15.33 4.43
CA ASN A 203 -2.98 15.24 5.87
C ASN A 203 -2.74 13.80 6.33
N LEU A 204 -1.95 13.59 7.37
CA LEU A 204 -1.91 12.33 8.09
C LEU A 204 -3.28 12.12 8.77
N THR A 205 -3.98 11.07 8.40
CA THR A 205 -5.34 10.78 8.89
C THR A 205 -5.40 9.57 9.80
N SER A 206 -4.41 8.70 9.74
CA SER A 206 -4.29 7.55 10.61
C SER A 206 -2.87 6.99 10.60
N TRP A 207 -2.57 6.21 11.62
CA TRP A 207 -1.34 5.46 11.78
C TRP A 207 -1.67 4.08 12.37
N THR A 208 -1.18 3.03 11.71
CA THR A 208 -1.35 1.64 12.15
C THR A 208 0.03 1.00 12.25
N ILE A 209 0.54 0.84 13.49
CA ILE A 209 1.86 0.27 13.79
C ILE A 209 2.97 0.94 12.94
N ASN A 210 3.29 0.41 11.76
CA ASN A 210 4.34 0.90 10.86
C ASN A 210 3.81 1.51 9.54
N THR A 211 2.50 1.67 9.38
CA THR A 211 1.91 2.25 8.16
C THR A 211 1.22 3.58 8.46
N LEU A 212 1.62 4.63 7.76
CA LEU A 212 1.01 5.95 7.80
C LEU A 212 -0.03 6.06 6.68
N ILE A 213 -1.21 6.57 7.01
CA ILE A 213 -2.31 6.76 6.05
C ILE A 213 -2.57 8.24 5.86
N TYR A 214 -2.29 8.72 4.67
CA TYR A 214 -2.49 10.11 4.26
C TYR A 214 -3.69 10.26 3.35
N ARG A 215 -4.34 11.41 3.44
CA ARG A 215 -5.44 11.79 2.56
C ARG A 215 -5.17 13.18 1.98
N LEU A 216 -5.40 13.31 0.68
CA LEU A 216 -5.36 14.60 -0.03
C LEU A 216 -6.45 15.54 0.54
N LYS A 217 -6.08 16.81 0.76
CA LYS A 217 -6.97 17.87 1.27
C LYS A 217 -8.11 18.19 0.31
#